data_c23c0a66b94d2d59f3821782e9c7db6b
#
_entry.id   c23c0a66b94d2d59f3821782e9c7db6b
#
_cell.length_a   1.000
_cell.length_b   1.000
_cell.length_c   1.000
_cell.angle_alpha   90.00
_cell.angle_beta   90.00
_cell.angle_gamma   90.00
#
_symmetry.space_group_name_H-M   'P 1'
#
loop_
_entity.id
_entity.type
_entity.pdbx_description
1 polymer ?
#
loop_
_entity_poly.entity_id
_entity_poly.type
_entity_poly.pdbx_seq_one_letter_code
_entity_poly.pdbx_strand_id
1 'polypeptide(L)'
;SHEYITVVENEKGPQKDIVAASKRGRSHAHEGKARDDDFNIYHNDSNGWYIIAVADGAGSAKYSRKGSAVACETCVEFCKTALENPIELEKEIIALNSTTEGQSNRAISTLIYNIVGGAAHKAHRAILETASANEDQPRDYSTTLLLAICKKFDFGWFVASFWVGDGAMCIYDKERQYIKLLGTPDGGEYAGQTRFLTMKEIFTPESIMSRLKYSIEEDFSALLLMTDGISDPFFETDANLNKVEKWNELWVNINSEVDLTDDNTESQYQLLKWLD
;
A
#
# COMPACT_ATOMS: atom_id res chain seq x y z
N SER A 1 -11.54 -18.91 2.66
CA SER A 1 -11.00 -17.98 1.64
C SER A 1 -11.84 -16.73 1.68
N HIS A 2 -11.23 -15.59 1.81
CA HIS A 2 -11.87 -14.32 1.51
C HIS A 2 -11.29 -13.84 0.18
N GLU A 3 -12.14 -13.84 -0.81
CA GLU A 3 -11.90 -13.28 -2.12
C GLU A 3 -12.53 -11.89 -2.11
N TYR A 4 -11.73 -10.88 -2.36
CA TYR A 4 -12.21 -9.52 -2.56
C TYR A 4 -11.67 -8.98 -3.87
N ILE A 5 -12.58 -8.40 -4.61
CA ILE A 5 -12.33 -7.84 -5.91
C ILE A 5 -13.08 -6.53 -5.99
N THR A 6 -12.39 -5.48 -6.36
CA THR A 6 -13.02 -4.27 -6.85
C THR A 6 -12.35 -3.91 -8.17
N VAL A 7 -13.10 -4.04 -9.24
CA VAL A 7 -12.80 -3.39 -10.52
C VAL A 7 -13.38 -2.00 -10.41
N VAL A 8 -12.56 -0.99 -10.59
CA VAL A 8 -13.00 0.39 -10.74
C VAL A 8 -13.17 0.61 -12.23
N GLU A 9 -14.38 0.44 -12.73
CA GLU A 9 -14.72 0.84 -14.09
C GLU A 9 -14.82 2.36 -14.17
N ASN A 10 -14.13 2.94 -15.13
CA ASN A 10 -14.06 4.39 -15.25
C ASN A 10 -14.62 4.89 -16.57
N GLU A 11 -15.81 5.52 -16.50
CA GLU A 11 -16.47 6.14 -17.65
C GLU A 11 -15.86 7.50 -18.07
N LYS A 12 -14.85 8.02 -17.35
CA LYS A 12 -14.41 9.43 -17.50
C LYS A 12 -13.01 9.66 -18.08
N GLY A 13 -12.44 8.72 -18.82
CA GLY A 13 -11.14 8.91 -19.47
C GLY A 13 -10.03 8.02 -18.87
N PRO A 14 -8.74 8.19 -19.25
CA PRO A 14 -7.66 7.27 -18.89
C PRO A 14 -7.37 7.31 -17.40
N GLN A 15 -8.02 6.47 -16.67
CA GLN A 15 -7.78 6.20 -15.26
C GLN A 15 -7.21 4.79 -15.15
N LYS A 16 -6.81 4.39 -13.96
CA LYS A 16 -6.26 3.05 -13.72
C LYS A 16 -7.26 2.21 -12.94
N ASP A 17 -7.40 0.96 -13.34
CA ASP A 17 -8.16 -0.01 -12.59
C ASP A 17 -7.39 -0.47 -11.36
N ILE A 18 -8.10 -0.90 -10.32
CA ILE A 18 -7.52 -1.56 -9.16
C ILE A 18 -7.87 -3.04 -9.23
N VAL A 19 -6.84 -3.87 -9.27
CA VAL A 19 -6.98 -5.33 -9.17
C VAL A 19 -6.26 -5.78 -7.90
N ALA A 20 -6.99 -6.42 -6.99
CA ALA A 20 -6.43 -6.88 -5.72
C ALA A 20 -6.91 -8.30 -5.40
N ALA A 21 -6.03 -9.10 -4.83
CA ALA A 21 -6.34 -10.43 -4.33
C ALA A 21 -5.48 -10.76 -3.11
N SER A 22 -6.02 -11.54 -2.20
CA SER A 22 -5.28 -12.09 -1.07
C SER A 22 -5.66 -13.54 -0.86
N LYS A 23 -4.65 -14.39 -0.75
CA LYS A 23 -4.80 -15.83 -0.60
C LYS A 23 -3.98 -16.35 0.58
N ARG A 24 -4.48 -17.40 1.21
CA ARG A 24 -3.75 -18.06 2.29
C ARG A 24 -2.53 -18.79 1.72
N GLY A 25 -1.35 -18.46 2.25
CA GLY A 25 -0.11 -19.13 1.87
C GLY A 25 -0.11 -20.65 2.12
N ARG A 26 0.68 -21.38 1.35
CA ARG A 26 0.77 -22.86 1.43
C ARG A 26 1.25 -23.35 2.80
N SER A 27 2.20 -22.67 3.44
CA SER A 27 2.68 -22.97 4.79
C SER A 27 1.55 -22.90 5.82
N HIS A 28 0.77 -21.81 5.80
CA HIS A 28 -0.41 -21.65 6.66
C HIS A 28 -1.50 -22.67 6.39
N ALA A 29 -1.65 -23.10 5.13
CA ALA A 29 -2.59 -24.16 4.78
C ALA A 29 -2.20 -25.51 5.39
N HIS A 30 -0.91 -25.85 5.38
CA HIS A 30 -0.40 -27.08 6.02
C HIS A 30 -0.57 -27.08 7.54
N GLU A 31 -0.42 -25.91 8.18
CA GLU A 31 -0.58 -25.76 9.62
C GLU A 31 -2.03 -25.55 10.08
N GLY A 32 -2.97 -25.52 9.15
CA GLY A 32 -4.39 -25.28 9.45
C GLY A 32 -4.68 -23.82 9.90
N LYS A 33 -3.73 -22.91 9.70
CA LYS A 33 -3.88 -21.47 10.04
C LYS A 33 -4.76 -20.75 9.04
N ALA A 34 -5.31 -19.61 9.42
CA ALA A 34 -6.03 -18.72 8.53
C ALA A 34 -5.06 -17.93 7.62
N ARG A 35 -5.59 -17.18 6.67
CA ARG A 35 -4.89 -16.13 5.95
C ARG A 35 -4.70 -14.94 6.91
N ASP A 36 -3.49 -14.43 7.06
CA ASP A 36 -3.15 -13.35 7.97
C ASP A 36 -3.05 -11.99 7.26
N ASP A 37 -2.79 -11.97 5.95
CA ASP A 37 -2.75 -10.76 5.13
C ASP A 37 -4.15 -10.23 4.83
N ASP A 38 -4.25 -8.91 4.73
CA ASP A 38 -5.47 -8.26 4.27
C ASP A 38 -5.18 -7.03 3.41
N PHE A 39 -6.19 -6.58 2.68
CA PHE A 39 -6.16 -5.32 1.95
C PHE A 39 -7.51 -4.63 2.03
N ASN A 40 -7.51 -3.33 1.81
CA ASN A 40 -8.72 -2.56 1.55
C ASN A 40 -8.41 -1.50 0.50
N ILE A 41 -9.36 -1.25 -0.39
CA ILE A 41 -9.22 -0.32 -1.50
C ILE A 41 -10.46 0.54 -1.63
N TYR A 42 -10.26 1.77 -2.09
CA TYR A 42 -11.35 2.69 -2.36
C TYR A 42 -10.98 3.62 -3.51
N HIS A 43 -11.92 3.88 -4.39
CA HIS A 43 -11.85 4.93 -5.39
C HIS A 43 -13.03 5.88 -5.23
N ASN A 44 -12.79 7.18 -5.29
CA ASN A 44 -13.82 8.18 -5.26
C ASN A 44 -14.13 8.67 -6.67
N ASP A 45 -15.22 8.19 -7.26
CA ASP A 45 -15.66 8.55 -8.62
C ASP A 45 -15.93 10.05 -8.77
N SER A 46 -16.26 10.75 -7.68
CA SER A 46 -16.58 12.17 -7.73
C SER A 46 -15.36 13.06 -7.88
N ASN A 47 -14.23 12.69 -7.25
CA ASN A 47 -13.02 13.51 -7.23
C ASN A 47 -11.75 12.80 -7.70
N GLY A 48 -11.83 11.52 -8.03
CA GLY A 48 -10.75 10.74 -8.67
C GLY A 48 -9.63 10.28 -7.74
N TRP A 49 -9.79 10.35 -6.41
CA TRP A 49 -8.81 9.82 -5.47
C TRP A 49 -8.89 8.32 -5.31
N TYR A 50 -7.74 7.67 -5.36
CA TYR A 50 -7.52 6.26 -5.06
C TYR A 50 -6.90 6.12 -3.67
N ILE A 51 -7.32 5.12 -2.92
CA ILE A 51 -6.77 4.77 -1.61
C ILE A 51 -6.55 3.27 -1.59
N ILE A 52 -5.35 2.82 -1.30
CA ILE A 52 -4.96 1.41 -1.33
C ILE A 52 -4.19 1.12 -0.05
N ALA A 53 -4.67 0.17 0.74
CA ALA A 53 -3.99 -0.32 1.94
C ALA A 53 -3.78 -1.83 1.85
N VAL A 54 -2.57 -2.29 2.14
CA VAL A 54 -2.18 -3.70 2.20
C VAL A 54 -1.45 -3.93 3.51
N ALA A 55 -1.74 -5.01 4.21
CA ALA A 55 -1.13 -5.33 5.48
C ALA A 55 -0.90 -6.84 5.61
N ASP A 56 0.29 -7.22 6.10
CA ASP A 56 0.64 -8.58 6.44
C ASP A 56 0.56 -8.76 7.96
N GLY A 57 -0.21 -9.72 8.39
CA GLY A 57 -0.35 -10.08 9.80
C GLY A 57 0.77 -10.99 10.26
N ALA A 58 1.55 -10.56 11.26
CA ALA A 58 2.70 -11.32 11.76
C ALA A 58 2.34 -12.77 12.12
N GLY A 59 2.97 -13.75 11.48
CA GLY A 59 2.69 -15.18 11.66
C GLY A 59 2.87 -15.70 13.09
N SER A 60 3.60 -14.97 13.94
CA SER A 60 3.77 -15.25 15.36
C SER A 60 2.69 -14.62 16.26
N ALA A 61 1.87 -13.72 15.73
CA ALA A 61 0.84 -13.02 16.49
C ALA A 61 -0.49 -13.79 16.47
N LYS A 62 -1.12 -13.92 17.62
CA LYS A 62 -2.32 -14.76 17.81
C LYS A 62 -3.54 -14.29 17.01
N TYR A 63 -3.65 -12.99 16.80
CA TYR A 63 -4.76 -12.33 16.14
C TYR A 63 -4.30 -11.45 14.97
N SER A 64 -3.18 -11.80 14.33
CA SER A 64 -2.56 -11.07 13.22
C SER A 64 -3.55 -10.73 12.10
N ARG A 65 -4.38 -11.70 11.69
CA ARG A 65 -5.44 -11.50 10.73
C ARG A 65 -6.42 -10.36 11.11
N LYS A 66 -6.75 -10.22 12.38
CA LYS A 66 -7.60 -9.12 12.85
C LYS A 66 -6.84 -7.81 12.86
N GLY A 67 -5.55 -7.86 13.17
CA GLY A 67 -4.65 -6.71 13.11
C GLY A 67 -4.55 -6.13 11.70
N SER A 68 -4.29 -6.97 10.69
CA SER A 68 -4.21 -6.56 9.28
C SER A 68 -5.54 -6.00 8.76
N ALA A 69 -6.66 -6.65 9.07
CA ALA A 69 -8.00 -6.17 8.69
C ALA A 69 -8.30 -4.79 9.30
N VAL A 70 -8.11 -4.63 10.61
CA VAL A 70 -8.32 -3.34 11.31
C VAL A 70 -7.42 -2.26 10.75
N ALA A 71 -6.15 -2.58 10.44
CA ALA A 71 -5.22 -1.62 9.85
C ALA A 71 -5.72 -1.11 8.49
N CYS A 72 -6.05 -2.01 7.57
CA CYS A 72 -6.50 -1.65 6.23
C CYS A 72 -7.83 -0.89 6.24
N GLU A 73 -8.83 -1.38 6.98
CA GLU A 73 -10.15 -0.73 7.09
C GLU A 73 -10.03 0.68 7.67
N THR A 74 -9.28 0.83 8.76
CA THR A 74 -9.11 2.14 9.43
C THR A 74 -8.38 3.14 8.55
N CYS A 75 -7.32 2.71 7.85
CA CYS A 75 -6.58 3.58 6.93
C CYS A 75 -7.46 4.08 5.80
N VAL A 76 -8.20 3.18 5.15
CA VAL A 76 -9.06 3.55 4.02
C VAL A 76 -10.18 4.48 4.46
N GLU A 77 -10.89 4.19 5.55
CA GLU A 77 -11.97 5.06 6.03
C GLU A 77 -11.46 6.44 6.49
N PHE A 78 -10.29 6.51 7.11
CA PHE A 78 -9.68 7.80 7.48
C PHE A 78 -9.32 8.62 6.24
N CYS A 79 -8.60 8.01 5.28
CA CYS A 79 -8.21 8.69 4.04
C CYS A 79 -9.44 9.09 3.20
N LYS A 80 -10.47 8.25 3.12
CA LYS A 80 -11.73 8.55 2.44
C LYS A 80 -12.37 9.83 2.99
N THR A 81 -12.46 9.95 4.30
CA THR A 81 -12.98 11.17 4.95
C THR A 81 -12.08 12.38 4.68
N ALA A 82 -10.76 12.23 4.81
CA ALA A 82 -9.82 13.33 4.61
C ALA A 82 -9.74 13.78 3.14
N LEU A 83 -9.99 12.88 2.20
CA LEU A 83 -9.95 13.13 0.75
C LEU A 83 -11.35 13.36 0.14
N GLU A 84 -12.38 13.54 0.93
CA GLU A 84 -13.72 13.88 0.42
C GLU A 84 -13.73 15.25 -0.26
N ASN A 85 -13.07 16.24 0.35
CA ASN A 85 -12.93 17.59 -0.20
C ASN A 85 -11.53 18.18 0.08
N PRO A 86 -10.46 17.65 -0.54
CA PRO A 86 -9.07 17.97 -0.19
C PRO A 86 -8.53 19.22 -0.93
N ILE A 87 -9.27 20.33 -0.90
CA ILE A 87 -8.97 21.57 -1.65
C ILE A 87 -7.54 22.06 -1.41
N GLU A 88 -7.10 22.15 -0.15
CA GLU A 88 -5.77 22.63 0.17
C GLU A 88 -4.67 21.67 -0.30
N LEU A 89 -4.89 20.36 -0.21
CA LEU A 89 -3.93 19.36 -0.71
C LEU A 89 -3.78 19.48 -2.24
N GLU A 90 -4.89 19.55 -2.96
CA GLU A 90 -4.86 19.65 -4.43
C GLU A 90 -4.21 20.96 -4.89
N LYS A 91 -4.46 22.08 -4.22
CA LYS A 91 -3.79 23.35 -4.45
C LYS A 91 -2.27 23.26 -4.28
N GLU A 92 -1.81 22.60 -3.20
CA GLU A 92 -0.38 22.40 -2.95
C GLU A 92 0.27 21.44 -3.93
N ILE A 93 -0.47 20.42 -4.41
CA ILE A 93 0.00 19.52 -5.47
C ILE A 93 0.18 20.27 -6.79
N ILE A 94 -0.77 21.13 -7.17
CA ILE A 94 -0.67 21.97 -8.37
C ILE A 94 0.53 22.95 -8.24
N ALA A 95 0.73 23.54 -7.07
CA ALA A 95 1.87 24.41 -6.81
C ALA A 95 3.19 23.63 -6.88
N LEU A 96 3.25 22.42 -6.34
CA LEU A 96 4.42 21.53 -6.41
C LEU A 96 4.86 21.27 -7.85
N ASN A 97 3.93 21.00 -8.76
CA ASN A 97 4.23 20.77 -10.17
C ASN A 97 4.85 22.00 -10.86
N SER A 98 4.58 23.21 -10.34
CA SER A 98 5.08 24.47 -10.89
C SER A 98 6.41 24.91 -10.28
N THR A 99 6.93 24.21 -9.25
CA THR A 99 8.15 24.57 -8.56
C THR A 99 9.38 23.88 -9.17
N THR A 100 10.49 24.61 -9.23
CA THR A 100 11.79 24.05 -9.67
C THR A 100 12.33 23.07 -8.61
N GLU A 101 12.95 21.97 -9.03
CA GLU A 101 13.58 20.99 -8.15
C GLU A 101 14.45 21.65 -7.07
N GLY A 102 14.24 21.26 -5.81
CA GLY A 102 15.05 21.68 -4.66
C GLY A 102 14.38 22.66 -3.69
N GLN A 103 13.17 23.15 -3.94
CA GLN A 103 12.41 23.92 -2.94
C GLN A 103 11.66 22.94 -2.00
N SER A 104 12.00 23.01 -0.70
CA SER A 104 11.28 22.27 0.33
C SER A 104 9.83 22.72 0.38
N ASN A 105 8.91 21.87 -0.05
CA ASN A 105 7.48 22.17 0.03
C ASN A 105 6.91 21.72 1.38
N ARG A 106 7.15 22.52 2.43
CA ARG A 106 6.72 22.24 3.79
C ARG A 106 5.20 22.10 3.93
N ALA A 107 4.44 22.84 3.13
CA ALA A 107 2.98 22.82 3.18
C ALA A 107 2.44 21.45 2.75
N ILE A 108 2.85 20.95 1.59
CA ILE A 108 2.42 19.64 1.11
C ILE A 108 2.89 18.51 2.03
N SER A 109 4.12 18.56 2.55
CA SER A 109 4.64 17.56 3.50
C SER A 109 3.79 17.52 4.78
N THR A 110 3.32 18.66 5.27
CA THR A 110 2.43 18.74 6.44
C THR A 110 1.07 18.14 6.14
N LEU A 111 0.50 18.40 4.97
CA LEU A 111 -0.79 17.86 4.57
C LEU A 111 -0.72 16.33 4.40
N ILE A 112 0.33 15.82 3.77
CA ILE A 112 0.56 14.39 3.61
C ILE A 112 0.79 13.73 4.97
N TYR A 113 1.55 14.36 5.87
CA TYR A 113 1.72 13.89 7.25
C TYR A 113 0.37 13.75 7.96
N ASN A 114 -0.50 14.75 7.84
CA ASN A 114 -1.80 14.75 8.50
C ASN A 114 -2.76 13.69 7.89
N ILE A 115 -2.71 13.47 6.58
CA ILE A 115 -3.60 12.54 5.89
C ILE A 115 -3.03 11.12 5.95
N VAL A 116 -1.89 10.87 5.35
CA VAL A 116 -1.33 9.52 5.20
C VAL A 116 -0.70 9.03 6.50
N GLY A 117 0.11 9.86 7.15
CA GLY A 117 0.67 9.57 8.47
C GLY A 117 -0.41 9.50 9.55
N GLY A 118 -1.41 10.40 9.48
CA GLY A 118 -2.59 10.39 10.36
C GLY A 118 -3.41 9.12 10.24
N ALA A 119 -3.60 8.60 9.02
CA ALA A 119 -4.28 7.32 8.77
C ALA A 119 -3.56 6.15 9.44
N ALA A 120 -2.24 6.05 9.25
CA ALA A 120 -1.42 5.02 9.89
C ALA A 120 -1.46 5.11 11.42
N HIS A 121 -1.38 6.33 11.98
CA HIS A 121 -1.51 6.55 13.43
C HIS A 121 -2.90 6.18 13.94
N LYS A 122 -3.95 6.50 13.19
CA LYS A 122 -5.32 6.10 13.55
C LYS A 122 -5.48 4.58 13.53
N ALA A 123 -4.90 3.89 12.57
CA ALA A 123 -4.90 2.43 12.48
C ALA A 123 -4.16 1.80 13.67
N HIS A 124 -2.99 2.32 14.03
CA HIS A 124 -2.28 1.93 15.26
C HIS A 124 -3.20 2.04 16.48
N ARG A 125 -3.85 3.18 16.67
CA ARG A 125 -4.77 3.40 17.81
C ARG A 125 -5.94 2.41 17.78
N ALA A 126 -6.53 2.15 16.61
CA ALA A 126 -7.65 1.22 16.48
C ALA A 126 -7.26 -0.22 16.85
N ILE A 127 -6.03 -0.63 16.51
CA ILE A 127 -5.47 -1.93 16.94
C ILE A 127 -5.32 -1.99 18.46
N LEU A 128 -4.75 -0.94 19.10
CA LEU A 128 -4.60 -0.89 20.56
C LEU A 128 -5.97 -0.92 21.27
N GLU A 129 -6.96 -0.19 20.76
CA GLU A 129 -8.33 -0.18 21.28
C GLU A 129 -8.99 -1.55 21.13
N THR A 130 -8.78 -2.23 19.99
CA THR A 130 -9.27 -3.59 19.73
C THR A 130 -8.66 -4.60 20.71
N ALA A 131 -7.36 -4.54 20.93
CA ALA A 131 -6.66 -5.41 21.88
C ALA A 131 -7.19 -5.18 23.31
N SER A 132 -7.29 -3.91 23.72
CA SER A 132 -7.80 -3.55 25.05
C SER A 132 -9.23 -4.02 25.29
N ALA A 133 -10.10 -3.86 24.31
CA ALA A 133 -11.51 -4.29 24.41
C ALA A 133 -11.69 -5.82 24.53
N ASN A 134 -10.70 -6.59 24.08
CA ASN A 134 -10.69 -8.05 24.20
C ASN A 134 -9.80 -8.57 25.33
N GLU A 135 -9.24 -7.69 26.16
CA GLU A 135 -8.29 -8.03 27.24
C GLU A 135 -7.02 -8.75 26.72
N ASP A 136 -6.64 -8.49 25.46
CA ASP A 136 -5.47 -9.05 24.78
C ASP A 136 -4.29 -8.08 24.79
N GLN A 137 -3.09 -8.57 24.44
CA GLN A 137 -1.91 -7.73 24.26
C GLN A 137 -1.86 -7.13 22.85
N PRO A 138 -1.47 -5.87 22.68
CA PRO A 138 -1.33 -5.26 21.33
C PRO A 138 -0.45 -6.06 20.39
N ARG A 139 0.64 -6.68 20.87
CA ARG A 139 1.52 -7.54 20.08
C ARG A 139 0.82 -8.75 19.44
N ASP A 140 -0.29 -9.19 20.01
CA ASP A 140 -1.07 -10.31 19.48
C ASP A 140 -1.80 -9.93 18.17
N TYR A 141 -1.85 -8.63 17.85
CA TYR A 141 -2.44 -8.04 16.63
C TYR A 141 -1.38 -7.46 15.70
N SER A 142 -0.10 -7.84 15.86
CA SER A 142 0.99 -7.29 15.05
C SER A 142 0.77 -7.50 13.57
N THR A 143 0.97 -6.41 12.80
CA THR A 143 0.79 -6.37 11.36
C THR A 143 1.69 -5.31 10.75
N THR A 144 2.09 -5.49 9.49
CA THR A 144 2.71 -4.47 8.63
C THR A 144 1.67 -3.51 8.10
N LEU A 145 2.08 -2.48 7.34
CA LEU A 145 1.19 -1.60 6.58
C LEU A 145 1.92 -0.97 5.41
N LEU A 146 1.34 -1.15 4.22
CA LEU A 146 1.62 -0.38 3.02
C LEU A 146 0.36 0.44 2.70
N LEU A 147 0.48 1.76 2.69
CA LEU A 147 -0.63 2.67 2.37
C LEU A 147 -0.22 3.59 1.25
N ALA A 148 -1.02 3.66 0.19
CA ALA A 148 -0.86 4.61 -0.90
C ALA A 148 -2.17 5.35 -1.18
N ILE A 149 -2.04 6.64 -1.49
CA ILE A 149 -3.09 7.45 -2.10
C ILE A 149 -2.58 7.99 -3.43
N CYS A 150 -3.43 8.05 -4.44
CA CYS A 150 -3.05 8.69 -5.71
C CYS A 150 -4.24 9.32 -6.43
N LYS A 151 -3.94 10.27 -7.32
CA LYS A 151 -4.92 10.94 -8.17
C LYS A 151 -4.27 11.42 -9.46
N LYS A 152 -5.01 11.32 -10.57
CA LYS A 152 -4.64 11.91 -11.87
C LYS A 152 -4.99 13.40 -11.89
N PHE A 153 -4.00 14.20 -12.26
CA PHE A 153 -4.12 15.62 -12.61
C PHE A 153 -3.80 15.79 -14.11
N ASP A 154 -4.06 16.97 -14.66
CA ASP A 154 -3.79 17.25 -16.08
C ASP A 154 -2.29 17.10 -16.44
N PHE A 155 -1.40 17.31 -15.47
CA PHE A 155 0.05 17.24 -15.62
C PHE A 155 0.66 15.87 -15.25
N GLY A 156 -0.12 14.93 -14.77
CA GLY A 156 0.37 13.63 -14.33
C GLY A 156 -0.33 13.07 -13.08
N TRP A 157 0.27 12.07 -12.48
CA TRP A 157 -0.21 11.40 -11.28
C TRP A 157 0.49 11.90 -10.03
N PHE A 158 -0.26 12.36 -9.05
CA PHE A 158 0.26 12.50 -7.70
C PHE A 158 0.11 11.19 -6.95
N VAL A 159 1.19 10.78 -6.27
CA VAL A 159 1.19 9.58 -5.42
C VAL A 159 1.82 9.93 -4.08
N ALA A 160 1.20 9.51 -2.98
CA ALA A 160 1.79 9.61 -1.65
C ALA A 160 1.61 8.29 -0.89
N SER A 161 2.55 7.97 0.00
CA SER A 161 2.63 6.65 0.63
C SER A 161 3.16 6.70 2.06
N PHE A 162 2.83 5.64 2.81
CA PHE A 162 3.40 5.30 4.10
C PHE A 162 3.74 3.80 4.13
N TRP A 163 4.90 3.45 4.72
CA TRP A 163 5.40 2.08 4.70
C TRP A 163 5.94 1.64 6.07
N VAL A 164 5.42 0.53 6.59
CA VAL A 164 5.92 -0.21 7.76
C VAL A 164 5.93 -1.69 7.43
N GLY A 165 7.07 -2.33 7.59
CA GLY A 165 7.25 -3.77 7.35
C GLY A 165 8.12 -4.11 6.15
N ASP A 166 8.13 -5.37 5.78
CA ASP A 166 9.03 -6.01 4.82
C ASP A 166 8.39 -6.33 3.45
N GLY A 167 7.14 -5.95 3.22
CA GLY A 167 6.53 -6.01 1.90
C GLY A 167 7.19 -5.07 0.88
N ALA A 168 6.58 -4.87 -0.27
CA ALA A 168 7.09 -3.97 -1.31
C ALA A 168 6.02 -3.06 -1.91
N MET A 169 6.41 -1.81 -2.21
CA MET A 169 5.55 -0.83 -2.86
C MET A 169 6.34 0.00 -3.87
N CYS A 170 5.87 0.01 -5.13
CA CYS A 170 6.62 0.60 -6.25
C CYS A 170 5.70 1.20 -7.31
N ILE A 171 6.07 2.34 -7.84
CA ILE A 171 5.60 2.83 -9.14
C ILE A 171 6.47 2.17 -10.21
N TYR A 172 5.84 1.49 -11.16
CA TYR A 172 6.49 0.77 -12.24
C TYR A 172 6.03 1.28 -13.59
N ASP A 173 6.98 1.55 -14.48
CA ASP A 173 6.71 1.91 -15.86
C ASP A 173 7.46 0.99 -16.82
N LYS A 174 6.71 0.14 -17.51
CA LYS A 174 7.23 -0.83 -18.46
C LYS A 174 7.90 -0.17 -19.68
N GLU A 175 7.27 0.88 -20.21
CA GLU A 175 7.74 1.51 -21.43
C GLU A 175 9.03 2.31 -21.21
N ARG A 176 9.09 3.05 -20.10
CA ARG A 176 10.27 3.83 -19.72
C ARG A 176 11.35 3.01 -19.01
N GLN A 177 11.08 1.72 -18.71
CA GLN A 177 11.97 0.88 -17.91
C GLN A 177 12.36 1.58 -16.60
N TYR A 178 11.36 2.08 -15.89
CA TYR A 178 11.51 2.93 -14.71
C TYR A 178 10.79 2.34 -13.51
N ILE A 179 11.42 2.51 -12.34
CA ILE A 179 10.81 2.20 -11.05
C ILE A 179 11.03 3.34 -10.07
N LYS A 180 10.10 3.48 -9.16
CA LYS A 180 10.26 4.33 -7.98
C LYS A 180 9.69 3.63 -6.76
N LEU A 181 10.57 3.25 -5.84
CA LEU A 181 10.14 2.71 -4.56
C LEU A 181 9.47 3.81 -3.73
N LEU A 182 8.32 3.49 -3.17
CA LEU A 182 7.52 4.41 -2.35
C LEU A 182 7.80 4.27 -0.85
N GLY A 183 8.94 3.70 -0.52
CA GLY A 183 9.44 3.50 0.83
C GLY A 183 10.69 2.64 0.82
N THR A 184 11.06 2.15 2.00
CA THR A 184 12.18 1.24 2.19
C THR A 184 11.71 0.11 3.09
N PRO A 185 11.99 -1.16 2.76
CA PRO A 185 11.70 -2.28 3.63
C PRO A 185 12.21 -2.04 5.03
N ASP A 186 11.41 -2.39 6.01
CA ASP A 186 11.61 -1.99 7.39
C ASP A 186 12.11 -3.19 8.20
N GLY A 187 13.37 -3.51 8.03
CA GLY A 187 14.07 -4.48 8.86
C GLY A 187 14.20 -3.98 10.30
N GLY A 188 14.13 -4.87 11.29
CA GLY A 188 14.37 -4.56 12.68
C GLY A 188 15.85 -4.27 12.97
N GLU A 189 16.17 -4.13 14.28
CA GLU A 189 17.53 -3.82 14.78
C GLU A 189 18.57 -4.88 14.36
N TYR A 190 18.10 -6.10 14.06
CA TYR A 190 18.89 -7.20 13.49
C TYR A 190 18.33 -7.54 12.11
N ALA A 191 19.19 -7.90 11.17
CA ALA A 191 18.78 -8.35 9.84
C ALA A 191 17.70 -9.45 9.94
N GLY A 192 16.56 -9.25 9.29
CA GLY A 192 15.42 -10.18 9.29
C GLY A 192 14.41 -9.99 10.42
N GLN A 193 14.47 -8.86 11.16
CA GLN A 193 13.43 -8.52 12.14
C GLN A 193 12.49 -7.44 11.58
N THR A 194 11.28 -7.85 11.19
CA THR A 194 10.23 -6.96 10.69
C THR A 194 9.73 -6.01 11.76
N ARG A 195 9.45 -4.76 11.37
CA ARG A 195 8.71 -3.81 12.21
C ARG A 195 7.21 -3.88 11.94
N PHE A 196 6.44 -3.62 13.00
CA PHE A 196 4.98 -3.73 12.96
C PHE A 196 4.29 -2.45 13.38
N LEU A 197 3.09 -2.24 12.86
CA LEU A 197 2.24 -1.08 13.16
C LEU A 197 1.87 -0.96 14.66
N THR A 198 1.98 -2.04 15.44
CA THR A 198 1.76 -2.05 16.89
C THR A 198 2.89 -1.40 17.69
N MET A 199 4.05 -1.19 17.10
CA MET A 199 5.23 -0.63 17.74
C MET A 199 5.12 0.88 17.87
N LYS A 200 5.13 1.40 19.10
CA LYS A 200 4.92 2.84 19.40
C LYS A 200 5.99 3.76 18.83
N GLU A 201 7.21 3.28 18.67
CA GLU A 201 8.36 4.02 18.13
C GLU A 201 8.17 4.40 16.63
N ILE A 202 7.27 3.72 15.92
CA ILE A 202 6.87 4.08 14.55
C ILE A 202 6.19 5.46 14.52
N PHE A 203 5.56 5.85 15.63
CA PHE A 203 4.67 7.01 15.68
C PHE A 203 5.28 8.25 16.35
N THR A 204 6.62 8.34 16.42
CA THR A 204 7.26 9.64 16.65
C THR A 204 7.14 10.51 15.37
N PRO A 205 7.09 11.84 15.47
CA PRO A 205 7.01 12.71 14.29
C PRO A 205 8.11 12.45 13.26
N GLU A 206 9.33 12.23 13.72
CA GLU A 206 10.50 11.95 12.88
C GLU A 206 10.36 10.61 12.15
N SER A 207 9.89 9.57 12.86
CA SER A 207 9.67 8.23 12.30
C SER A 207 8.56 8.26 11.25
N ILE A 208 7.43 8.92 11.52
CA ILE A 208 6.35 9.06 10.52
C ILE A 208 6.89 9.79 9.28
N MET A 209 7.58 10.92 9.46
CA MET A 209 8.12 11.70 8.33
C MET A 209 9.10 10.91 7.47
N SER A 210 9.95 10.09 8.08
CA SER A 210 10.91 9.26 7.35
C SER A 210 10.25 8.16 6.49
N ARG A 211 9.04 7.74 6.86
CA ARG A 211 8.24 6.69 6.20
C ARG A 211 7.30 7.21 5.13
N LEU A 212 7.11 8.53 5.07
CA LEU A 212 6.27 9.16 4.07
C LEU A 212 7.09 9.44 2.81
N LYS A 213 6.53 9.09 1.66
CA LYS A 213 7.04 9.48 0.34
C LYS A 213 5.91 10.09 -0.47
N TYR A 214 6.26 11.00 -1.38
CA TYR A 214 5.33 11.49 -2.38
C TYR A 214 6.08 11.90 -3.64
N SER A 215 5.39 11.88 -4.76
CA SER A 215 5.91 12.32 -6.05
C SER A 215 4.81 12.66 -7.03
N ILE A 216 5.20 13.37 -8.09
CA ILE A 216 4.41 13.56 -9.30
C ILE A 216 5.09 12.76 -10.40
N GLU A 217 4.33 11.89 -11.06
CA GLU A 217 4.78 11.07 -12.19
C GLU A 217 3.95 11.44 -13.41
N GLU A 218 4.58 11.58 -14.58
CA GLU A 218 3.85 11.90 -15.82
C GLU A 218 2.80 10.83 -16.12
N ASP A 219 3.22 9.57 -16.10
CA ASP A 219 2.37 8.37 -16.12
C ASP A 219 3.17 7.18 -15.58
N PHE A 220 2.52 6.03 -15.45
CA PHE A 220 3.15 4.76 -15.07
C PHE A 220 2.29 3.57 -15.50
N SER A 221 2.89 2.41 -15.71
CA SER A 221 2.17 1.19 -16.06
C SER A 221 1.39 0.63 -14.88
N ALA A 222 1.97 0.63 -13.67
CA ALA A 222 1.33 0.12 -12.48
C ALA A 222 1.86 0.77 -11.19
N LEU A 223 0.99 0.87 -10.19
CA LEU A 223 1.33 1.05 -8.78
C LEU A 223 1.13 -0.29 -8.10
N LEU A 224 2.23 -0.90 -7.66
CA LEU A 224 2.26 -2.26 -7.09
C LEU A 224 2.46 -2.20 -5.58
N LEU A 225 1.58 -2.84 -4.82
CA LEU A 225 1.70 -3.06 -3.38
C LEU A 225 1.57 -4.56 -3.11
N MET A 226 2.50 -5.14 -2.36
CA MET A 226 2.49 -6.57 -2.06
C MET A 226 3.12 -6.87 -0.70
N THR A 227 2.65 -7.94 -0.06
CA THR A 227 3.27 -8.48 1.16
C THR A 227 4.51 -9.32 0.82
N ASP A 228 5.28 -9.70 1.82
CA ASP A 228 6.51 -10.50 1.69
C ASP A 228 6.26 -11.84 0.99
N GLY A 229 5.06 -12.42 1.15
CA GLY A 229 4.66 -13.64 0.44
C GLY A 229 4.82 -13.57 -1.08
N ILE A 230 4.84 -12.37 -1.65
CA ILE A 230 5.11 -12.11 -3.08
C ILE A 230 6.50 -11.50 -3.28
N SER A 231 6.89 -10.52 -2.47
CA SER A 231 8.17 -9.84 -2.70
C SER A 231 9.37 -10.77 -2.46
N ASP A 232 9.35 -11.63 -1.44
CA ASP A 232 10.47 -12.51 -1.13
C ASP A 232 10.82 -13.49 -2.25
N PRO A 233 9.87 -14.25 -2.83
CA PRO A 233 10.18 -15.16 -3.93
C PRO A 233 10.71 -14.48 -5.19
N PHE A 234 10.26 -13.26 -5.50
CA PHE A 234 10.65 -12.55 -6.72
C PHE A 234 11.93 -11.73 -6.56
N PHE A 235 12.13 -11.11 -5.41
CA PHE A 235 13.26 -10.19 -5.21
C PHE A 235 14.41 -10.82 -4.43
N GLU A 236 14.17 -11.85 -3.61
CA GLU A 236 15.17 -12.59 -2.83
C GLU A 236 15.89 -11.75 -1.76
N THR A 237 16.16 -10.47 -2.04
CA THR A 237 16.76 -9.50 -1.11
C THR A 237 16.21 -8.10 -1.35
N ASP A 238 16.20 -7.26 -0.32
CA ASP A 238 15.76 -5.85 -0.40
C ASP A 238 16.55 -5.04 -1.43
N ALA A 239 17.83 -5.37 -1.64
CA ALA A 239 18.67 -4.70 -2.64
C ALA A 239 18.12 -4.87 -4.06
N ASN A 240 17.48 -5.98 -4.36
CA ASN A 240 16.92 -6.29 -5.67
C ASN A 240 15.64 -5.48 -5.95
N LEU A 241 14.96 -4.92 -4.94
CA LEU A 241 13.86 -4.00 -5.14
C LEU A 241 14.26 -2.74 -5.91
N ASN A 242 15.54 -2.38 -5.92
CA ASN A 242 16.07 -1.24 -6.68
C ASN A 242 16.42 -1.58 -8.15
N LYS A 243 16.16 -2.81 -8.60
CA LYS A 243 16.49 -3.28 -9.95
C LYS A 243 15.22 -3.36 -10.80
N VAL A 244 15.12 -2.54 -11.84
CA VAL A 244 13.96 -2.55 -12.75
C VAL A 244 13.75 -3.92 -13.41
N GLU A 245 14.82 -4.66 -13.66
CA GLU A 245 14.78 -6.00 -14.27
C GLU A 245 13.95 -6.97 -13.41
N LYS A 246 14.04 -6.88 -12.08
CA LYS A 246 13.26 -7.73 -11.17
C LYS A 246 11.75 -7.39 -11.21
N TRP A 247 11.43 -6.12 -11.32
CA TRP A 247 10.04 -5.69 -11.52
C TRP A 247 9.50 -6.09 -12.89
N ASN A 248 10.35 -6.09 -13.93
CA ASN A 248 9.99 -6.62 -15.24
C ASN A 248 9.71 -8.12 -15.18
N GLU A 249 10.53 -8.90 -14.47
CA GLU A 249 10.31 -10.34 -14.26
C GLU A 249 8.96 -10.58 -13.58
N LEU A 250 8.65 -9.86 -12.50
CA LEU A 250 7.36 -9.93 -11.81
C LEU A 250 6.21 -9.55 -12.74
N TRP A 251 6.33 -8.43 -13.47
CA TRP A 251 5.30 -7.95 -14.38
C TRP A 251 4.99 -8.93 -15.51
N VAL A 252 6.04 -9.50 -16.11
CA VAL A 252 5.90 -10.54 -17.15
C VAL A 252 5.24 -11.79 -16.57
N ASN A 253 5.62 -12.19 -15.36
CA ASN A 253 5.05 -13.36 -14.69
C ASN A 253 3.55 -13.15 -14.40
N ILE A 254 3.16 -12.01 -13.85
CA ILE A 254 1.74 -11.67 -13.63
C ILE A 254 0.97 -11.71 -14.97
N ASN A 255 1.45 -11.00 -16.00
CA ASN A 255 0.75 -10.90 -17.29
C ASN A 255 0.73 -12.21 -18.09
N SER A 256 1.51 -13.21 -17.71
CA SER A 256 1.43 -14.54 -18.34
C SER A 256 0.17 -15.32 -17.93
N GLU A 257 -0.47 -14.96 -16.81
CA GLU A 257 -1.63 -15.64 -16.26
C GLU A 257 -2.81 -14.70 -15.98
N VAL A 258 -2.54 -13.40 -15.86
CA VAL A 258 -3.54 -12.37 -15.54
C VAL A 258 -3.65 -11.41 -16.72
N ASP A 259 -4.79 -11.37 -17.32
CA ASP A 259 -5.12 -10.38 -18.36
C ASP A 259 -5.57 -9.08 -17.68
N LEU A 260 -4.72 -8.07 -17.73
CA LEU A 260 -4.93 -6.73 -17.16
C LEU A 260 -5.43 -5.71 -18.19
N THR A 261 -6.06 -6.16 -19.27
CA THR A 261 -6.69 -5.27 -20.26
C THR A 261 -8.04 -4.75 -19.75
N ASP A 262 -8.41 -3.54 -20.18
CA ASP A 262 -9.62 -2.83 -19.73
C ASP A 262 -10.91 -3.61 -19.97
N ASP A 263 -10.95 -4.47 -21.00
CA ASP A 263 -12.13 -5.27 -21.34
C ASP A 263 -12.27 -6.55 -20.50
N ASN A 264 -11.28 -6.88 -19.65
CA ASN A 264 -11.29 -8.11 -18.86
C ASN A 264 -11.94 -7.91 -17.48
N THR A 265 -13.12 -8.46 -17.31
CA THR A 265 -13.87 -8.43 -16.04
C THR A 265 -13.47 -9.56 -15.06
N GLU A 266 -12.49 -10.39 -15.41
CA GLU A 266 -12.05 -11.59 -14.64
C GLU A 266 -10.64 -11.43 -14.04
N SER A 267 -9.97 -10.30 -14.25
CA SER A 267 -8.57 -10.04 -13.85
C SER A 267 -8.30 -10.42 -12.39
N GLN A 268 -9.22 -10.17 -11.52
CA GLN A 268 -9.17 -10.47 -10.10
C GLN A 268 -9.16 -11.97 -9.80
N TYR A 269 -9.97 -12.76 -10.47
CA TYR A 269 -9.98 -14.21 -10.29
C TYR A 269 -8.72 -14.83 -10.86
N GLN A 270 -8.21 -14.26 -11.96
CA GLN A 270 -6.94 -14.66 -12.54
C GLN A 270 -5.79 -14.33 -11.58
N LEU A 271 -5.78 -13.12 -10.96
CA LEU A 271 -4.80 -12.75 -9.95
C LEU A 271 -4.88 -13.65 -8.71
N LEU A 272 -6.09 -13.96 -8.24
CA LEU A 272 -6.27 -14.90 -7.13
C LEU A 272 -5.75 -16.30 -7.45
N LYS A 273 -5.92 -16.76 -8.69
CA LYS A 273 -5.38 -18.03 -9.16
C LYS A 273 -3.87 -18.00 -9.30
N TRP A 274 -3.30 -16.89 -9.77
CA TRP A 274 -1.85 -16.68 -9.87
C TRP A 274 -1.15 -16.77 -8.51
N LEU A 275 -1.83 -16.41 -7.41
CA LEU A 275 -1.34 -16.55 -6.04
C LEU A 275 -1.31 -18.02 -5.54
N ASP A 276 -1.68 -19.02 -6.33
CA ASP A 276 -1.57 -20.44 -6.01
C ASP A 276 -0.15 -20.95 -6.14
#